data_7f9eba547dc9723a07b6c32ad8c8c85c
#
_entry.id   7f9eba547dc9723a07b6c32ad8c8c85c
#
_cell.length_a   1.000
_cell.length_b   1.000
_cell.length_c   1.000
_cell.angle_alpha   90.00
_cell.angle_beta   90.00
_cell.angle_gamma   90.00
#
_symmetry.space_group_name_H-M   'P 1'
#
loop_
_entity.id
_entity.type
_entity.pdbx_description
1 polymer ?
#
loop_
_entity_poly.entity_id
_entity_poly.type
_entity_poly.pdbx_seq_one_letter_code
_entity_poly.pdbx_strand_id
1 'polypeptide(L)'
;GLESVWPGKVLFKERGFEFTPAPGRTLSLYVSSGRFVPEAEWSYMIWQPNEADRGLDPYSDTYSPGYFDFDLIDGSAVQIAASIQTADEPEKLLPVRPLPASFHPETDLGIEYSMLNAMRAFVVKRGSLKTVIAGYPWFLDWGRDRLIAARGLVAAREFREDVKAILLQFARFAEHGTIPNIIH
;
A
#
# COMPACT_ATOMS: atom_id res chain seq x y z
N GLY A 1 22.27 -17.24 -13.80
CA GLY A 1 21.03 -16.95 -13.09
C GLY A 1 20.43 -15.65 -13.59
N LEU A 2 19.24 -15.33 -13.13
CA LEU A 2 18.51 -14.09 -13.48
C LEU A 2 19.23 -12.81 -13.01
N GLU A 3 20.12 -12.91 -12.05
CA GLU A 3 20.94 -11.82 -11.50
C GLU A 3 21.70 -11.03 -12.55
N SER A 4 22.24 -11.71 -13.57
CA SER A 4 22.99 -11.07 -14.65
C SER A 4 22.12 -10.30 -15.65
N VAL A 5 20.83 -10.49 -15.61
CA VAL A 5 19.84 -9.93 -16.56
C VAL A 5 18.89 -8.95 -15.87
N TRP A 6 18.86 -8.95 -14.54
CA TRP A 6 17.94 -8.12 -13.78
C TRP A 6 18.38 -6.64 -13.78
N PRO A 7 17.58 -5.74 -14.36
CA PRO A 7 17.95 -4.33 -14.52
C PRO A 7 17.75 -3.50 -13.23
N GLY A 8 17.38 -4.13 -12.13
CA GLY A 8 17.11 -3.45 -10.87
C GLY A 8 18.32 -2.72 -10.33
N LYS A 9 18.10 -1.53 -9.81
CA LYS A 9 19.12 -0.69 -9.15
C LYS A 9 18.75 -0.47 -7.70
N VAL A 10 19.75 -0.55 -6.82
CA VAL A 10 19.59 -0.18 -5.41
C VAL A 10 20.56 0.97 -5.11
N LEU A 11 20.01 2.07 -4.61
CA LEU A 11 20.77 3.18 -4.08
C LEU A 11 20.68 3.15 -2.56
N PHE A 12 21.80 2.89 -1.92
CA PHE A 12 21.90 2.83 -0.46
C PHE A 12 22.02 4.23 0.13
N LYS A 13 21.37 4.44 1.27
CA LYS A 13 21.43 5.66 2.08
C LYS A 13 21.67 5.26 3.55
N GLU A 14 22.11 6.18 4.37
CA GLU A 14 22.46 5.90 5.76
C GLU A 14 21.31 5.22 6.53
N ARG A 15 20.09 5.73 6.38
CA ARG A 15 18.90 5.25 7.09
C ARG A 15 17.87 4.61 6.15
N GLY A 16 18.30 4.08 5.00
CA GLY A 16 17.35 3.48 4.06
C GLY A 16 17.96 3.09 2.72
N PHE A 17 17.08 2.85 1.76
CA PHE A 17 17.47 2.57 0.39
C PHE A 17 16.38 2.98 -0.61
N GLU A 18 16.78 3.17 -1.83
CA GLU A 18 15.89 3.29 -2.98
C GLU A 18 16.10 2.11 -3.91
N PHE A 19 15.02 1.44 -4.24
CA PHE A 19 15.01 0.28 -5.10
C PHE A 19 14.23 0.58 -6.38
N THR A 20 14.89 0.46 -7.53
CA THR A 20 14.29 0.68 -8.85
C THR A 20 14.31 -0.62 -9.64
N PRO A 21 13.26 -1.47 -9.53
CA PRO A 21 13.17 -2.75 -10.25
C PRO A 21 13.03 -2.56 -11.77
N ALA A 22 12.43 -1.48 -12.20
CA ALA A 22 12.20 -1.16 -13.60
C ALA A 22 12.17 0.37 -13.80
N PRO A 23 12.38 0.86 -15.03
CA PRO A 23 12.30 2.29 -15.33
C PRO A 23 10.97 2.90 -14.88
N GLY A 24 11.03 4.03 -14.18
CA GLY A 24 9.86 4.75 -13.69
C GLY A 24 9.17 4.13 -12.48
N ARG A 25 9.72 3.08 -11.89
CA ARG A 25 9.19 2.44 -10.67
C ARG A 25 10.28 2.42 -9.61
N THR A 26 10.13 3.24 -8.59
CA THR A 26 11.06 3.30 -7.46
C THR A 26 10.31 3.08 -6.16
N LEU A 27 10.86 2.23 -5.31
CA LEU A 27 10.43 2.02 -3.93
C LEU A 27 11.52 2.60 -3.03
N SER A 28 11.12 3.51 -2.15
CA SER A 28 12.01 4.09 -1.13
C SER A 28 11.59 3.60 0.24
N LEU A 29 12.54 3.07 1.02
CA LEU A 29 12.33 2.69 2.42
C LEU A 29 13.29 3.46 3.31
N TYR A 30 12.76 3.96 4.44
CA TYR A 30 13.52 4.70 5.43
C TYR A 30 13.10 4.34 6.85
N VAL A 31 14.05 4.46 7.77
CA VAL A 31 13.83 4.26 9.21
C VAL A 31 14.12 5.55 9.98
N SER A 32 13.30 5.83 11.00
CA SER A 32 13.41 7.06 11.80
C SER A 32 14.66 7.11 12.67
N SER A 33 15.19 5.94 13.09
CA SER A 33 16.43 5.80 13.86
C SER A 33 17.15 4.53 13.47
N GLY A 34 18.45 4.43 13.77
CA GLY A 34 19.29 3.33 13.33
C GLY A 34 19.85 3.54 11.94
N ARG A 35 20.22 2.47 11.26
CA ARG A 35 20.88 2.50 9.96
C ARG A 35 20.37 1.38 9.05
N PHE A 36 20.58 1.55 7.76
CA PHE A 36 20.44 0.47 6.79
C PHE A 36 21.81 -0.19 6.56
N VAL A 37 21.88 -1.51 6.65
CA VAL A 37 23.08 -2.30 6.39
C VAL A 37 22.92 -2.99 5.03
N PRO A 38 23.68 -2.60 4.01
CA PRO A 38 23.64 -3.24 2.70
C PRO A 38 24.20 -4.67 2.79
N GLU A 39 23.35 -5.65 2.50
CA GLU A 39 23.70 -7.06 2.43
C GLU A 39 22.78 -7.72 1.40
N ALA A 40 23.19 -7.61 0.14
CA ALA A 40 22.36 -8.04 -0.98
C ALA A 40 22.35 -9.57 -1.11
N GLU A 41 21.17 -10.16 -1.05
CA GLU A 41 20.98 -11.60 -1.14
C GLU A 41 19.78 -11.97 -2.01
N TRP A 42 19.94 -13.03 -2.79
CA TRP A 42 18.85 -13.69 -3.50
C TRP A 42 18.47 -14.99 -2.81
N SER A 43 17.16 -15.15 -2.54
CA SER A 43 16.59 -16.41 -2.12
C SER A 43 15.76 -16.98 -3.26
N TYR A 44 16.14 -18.17 -3.75
CA TYR A 44 15.52 -18.80 -4.91
C TYR A 44 14.54 -19.90 -4.52
N MET A 45 13.56 -20.12 -5.39
CA MET A 45 12.62 -21.24 -5.28
C MET A 45 11.90 -21.31 -3.94
N ILE A 46 11.52 -20.15 -3.39
CA ILE A 46 10.76 -20.10 -2.14
C ILE A 46 9.36 -20.64 -2.40
N TRP A 47 9.01 -21.69 -1.66
CA TRP A 47 7.70 -22.32 -1.74
C TRP A 47 6.61 -21.40 -1.18
N GLN A 48 5.54 -21.18 -1.95
CA GLN A 48 4.36 -20.39 -1.63
C GLN A 48 3.12 -21.31 -1.56
N PRO A 49 2.76 -21.84 -0.39
CA PRO A 49 1.69 -22.83 -0.28
C PRO A 49 0.33 -22.29 -0.77
N ASN A 50 0.04 -21.02 -0.49
CA ASN A 50 -1.23 -20.41 -0.91
C ASN A 50 -1.35 -20.28 -2.43
N GLU A 51 -0.24 -20.11 -3.15
CA GLU A 51 -0.24 -20.06 -4.61
C GLU A 51 -0.42 -21.48 -5.18
N ALA A 52 0.21 -22.48 -4.56
CA ALA A 52 -0.01 -23.89 -4.92
C ALA A 52 -1.48 -24.30 -4.78
N ASP A 53 -2.13 -23.94 -3.68
CA ASP A 53 -3.53 -24.25 -3.42
C ASP A 53 -4.48 -23.60 -4.44
N ARG A 54 -4.05 -22.51 -5.03
CA ARG A 54 -4.78 -21.78 -6.09
C ARG A 54 -4.47 -22.27 -7.50
N GLY A 55 -3.61 -23.27 -7.64
CA GLY A 55 -3.16 -23.79 -8.94
C GLY A 55 -2.24 -22.85 -9.72
N LEU A 56 -1.57 -21.92 -9.04
CA LEU A 56 -0.59 -21.01 -9.59
C LEU A 56 0.83 -21.58 -9.40
N ASP A 57 1.83 -20.95 -10.04
CA ASP A 57 3.23 -21.33 -9.81
C ASP A 57 3.57 -21.09 -8.32
N PRO A 58 3.92 -22.16 -7.59
CA PRO A 58 4.16 -22.04 -6.16
C PRO A 58 5.56 -21.56 -5.79
N TYR A 59 6.40 -21.29 -6.77
CA TYR A 59 7.78 -20.87 -6.50
C TYR A 59 8.00 -19.43 -6.86
N SER A 60 8.71 -18.71 -6.00
CA SER A 60 9.12 -17.34 -6.26
C SER A 60 10.56 -17.11 -5.85
N ASP A 61 11.23 -16.20 -6.55
CA ASP A 61 12.53 -15.70 -6.18
C ASP A 61 12.37 -14.35 -5.47
N THR A 62 13.07 -14.15 -4.37
CA THR A 62 13.05 -12.91 -3.59
C THR A 62 14.44 -12.30 -3.49
N TYR A 63 14.49 -10.98 -3.61
CA TYR A 63 15.71 -10.21 -3.43
C TYR A 63 15.63 -9.37 -2.17
N SER A 64 16.65 -9.50 -1.30
CA SER A 64 16.86 -8.63 -0.14
C SER A 64 18.04 -7.70 -0.43
N PRO A 65 17.87 -6.37 -0.39
CA PRO A 65 18.99 -5.43 -0.53
C PRO A 65 19.84 -5.30 0.74
N GLY A 66 19.37 -5.81 1.87
CA GLY A 66 19.98 -5.71 3.18
C GLY A 66 18.95 -5.66 4.30
N TYR A 67 19.35 -5.15 5.45
CA TYR A 67 18.49 -5.07 6.63
C TYR A 67 18.63 -3.75 7.38
N PHE A 68 17.64 -3.45 8.23
CA PHE A 68 17.69 -2.31 9.14
C PHE A 68 18.20 -2.77 10.50
N ASP A 69 19.18 -2.02 11.03
CA ASP A 69 19.79 -2.22 12.34
C ASP A 69 19.46 -1.02 13.23
N PHE A 70 18.71 -1.25 14.32
CA PHE A 70 18.34 -0.20 15.27
C PHE A 70 18.10 -0.77 16.66
N ASP A 71 18.37 0.06 17.67
CA ASP A 71 18.11 -0.27 19.07
C ASP A 71 16.65 0.03 19.44
N LEU A 72 15.95 -0.95 20.00
CA LEU A 72 14.66 -0.77 20.64
C LEU A 72 14.86 -0.65 22.15
N ILE A 73 14.69 0.55 22.66
CA ILE A 73 14.72 0.85 24.09
C ILE A 73 13.27 0.88 24.59
N ASP A 74 13.02 0.38 25.79
CA ASP A 74 11.67 0.38 26.38
C ASP A 74 11.03 1.76 26.34
N GLY A 75 9.80 1.85 25.87
CA GLY A 75 9.07 3.11 25.66
C GLY A 75 9.46 3.89 24.41
N SER A 76 10.43 3.41 23.59
CA SER A 76 10.75 4.02 22.30
C SER A 76 9.97 3.38 21.15
N ALA A 77 9.85 4.13 20.03
CA ALA A 77 9.25 3.64 18.80
C ALA A 77 10.15 3.96 17.61
N VAL A 78 10.35 2.99 16.76
CA VAL A 78 11.03 3.15 15.47
C VAL A 78 9.98 3.12 14.37
N GLN A 79 9.98 4.13 13.50
CA GLN A 79 9.07 4.21 12.36
C GLN A 79 9.81 3.80 11.10
N ILE A 80 9.15 3.00 10.28
CA ILE A 80 9.61 2.64 8.93
C ILE A 80 8.62 3.25 7.94
N ALA A 81 9.13 4.03 6.99
CA ALA A 81 8.36 4.60 5.91
C ALA A 81 8.70 3.92 4.59
N ALA A 82 7.70 3.51 3.85
CA ALA A 82 7.81 3.01 2.49
C ALA A 82 7.03 3.93 1.54
N SER A 83 7.64 4.33 0.43
CA SER A 83 7.03 5.20 -0.57
C SER A 83 7.41 4.77 -1.97
N ILE A 84 6.46 4.86 -2.90
CA ILE A 84 6.69 4.70 -4.34
C ILE A 84 6.98 6.04 -5.03
N GLN A 85 7.04 7.12 -4.28
CA GLN A 85 7.45 8.43 -4.76
C GLN A 85 8.92 8.66 -4.42
N THR A 86 9.69 9.14 -5.38
CA THR A 86 11.03 9.65 -5.12
C THR A 86 10.90 10.88 -4.23
N ALA A 87 11.45 10.83 -3.04
CA ALA A 87 11.51 11.97 -2.14
C ALA A 87 12.94 12.46 -2.09
N ASP A 88 13.15 13.73 -2.43
CA ASP A 88 14.44 14.38 -2.25
C ASP A 88 14.83 14.44 -0.77
N GLU A 89 13.84 14.42 0.11
CA GLU A 89 14.00 14.38 1.57
C GLU A 89 13.17 13.22 2.17
N PRO A 90 13.81 12.06 2.39
CA PRO A 90 13.14 10.87 2.92
C PRO A 90 12.55 11.08 4.31
N GLU A 91 13.07 12.00 5.08
CA GLU A 91 12.57 12.34 6.41
C GLU A 91 11.14 12.90 6.39
N LYS A 92 10.76 13.53 5.29
CA LYS A 92 9.38 14.02 5.08
C LYS A 92 8.37 12.89 4.80
N LEU A 93 8.85 11.68 4.51
CA LEU A 93 7.99 10.50 4.33
C LEU A 93 7.57 9.87 5.67
N LEU A 94 8.34 10.14 6.72
CA LEU A 94 7.98 9.67 8.06
C LEU A 94 6.77 10.47 8.55
N PRO A 95 5.62 9.84 8.76
CA PRO A 95 4.46 10.55 9.26
C PRO A 95 4.80 11.11 10.65
N VAL A 96 4.68 12.43 10.78
CA VAL A 96 4.75 13.13 12.07
C VAL A 96 3.57 12.73 12.98
N ARG A 97 2.64 11.94 12.45
CA ARG A 97 1.49 11.46 13.19
C ARG A 97 1.91 10.27 14.04
N PRO A 98 1.89 10.39 15.37
CA PRO A 98 1.99 9.21 16.22
C PRO A 98 0.94 8.22 15.70
N LEU A 99 1.35 6.98 15.44
CA LEU A 99 0.38 5.90 15.36
C LEU A 99 -0.49 6.05 16.59
N PRO A 100 -1.84 6.03 16.47
CA PRO A 100 -2.67 6.04 17.65
C PRO A 100 -2.12 4.96 18.57
N ALA A 101 -1.73 5.38 19.78
CA ALA A 101 -1.17 4.51 20.78
C ALA A 101 -2.14 3.34 20.88
N SER A 102 -1.62 2.15 20.52
CA SER A 102 -2.31 0.89 20.58
C SER A 102 -3.68 0.86 19.87
N PHE A 103 -3.75 0.17 18.77
CA PHE A 103 -4.95 -0.54 18.40
C PHE A 103 -5.17 -1.60 19.50
N HIS A 104 -5.73 -1.17 20.64
CA HIS A 104 -6.28 -2.07 21.62
C HIS A 104 -7.67 -2.46 21.14
N PRO A 105 -7.89 -3.70 20.72
CA PRO A 105 -9.24 -4.18 20.40
C PRO A 105 -10.17 -4.15 21.63
N GLU A 106 -9.66 -3.83 22.79
CA GLU A 106 -10.38 -3.81 24.06
C GLU A 106 -10.82 -2.40 24.53
N THR A 107 -10.45 -1.31 23.85
CA THR A 107 -11.11 -0.05 24.11
C THR A 107 -12.51 -0.13 23.51
N ASP A 108 -13.49 0.06 24.33
CA ASP A 108 -14.95 0.07 24.07
C ASP A 108 -15.36 1.23 23.14
N LEU A 109 -14.65 1.35 22.02
CA LEU A 109 -15.05 2.14 20.88
C LEU A 109 -16.16 1.34 20.23
N GLY A 110 -17.40 1.76 20.41
CA GLY A 110 -18.60 1.03 20.00
C GLY A 110 -18.49 0.47 18.56
N ILE A 111 -19.19 -0.58 18.29
CA ILE A 111 -19.19 -1.30 16.98
C ILE A 111 -19.32 -0.34 15.79
N GLU A 112 -20.09 0.73 15.95
CA GLU A 112 -20.29 1.77 14.93
C GLU A 112 -18.98 2.46 14.53
N TYR A 113 -18.18 2.87 15.51
CA TYR A 113 -16.86 3.49 15.26
C TYR A 113 -15.92 2.52 14.53
N SER A 114 -15.88 1.26 14.97
CA SER A 114 -15.07 0.22 14.35
C SER A 114 -15.48 -0.04 12.91
N MET A 115 -16.78 -0.09 12.63
CA MET A 115 -17.32 -0.23 11.28
C MET A 115 -16.98 0.97 10.39
N LEU A 116 -17.14 2.20 10.88
CA LEU A 116 -16.79 3.40 10.12
C LEU A 116 -15.29 3.45 9.76
N ASN A 117 -14.43 3.07 10.69
CA ASN A 117 -12.99 2.98 10.42
C ASN A 117 -12.65 1.88 9.42
N ALA A 118 -13.27 0.72 9.51
CA ALA A 118 -13.12 -0.33 8.51
C ALA A 118 -13.58 0.14 7.13
N MET A 119 -14.73 0.82 7.03
CA MET A 119 -15.21 1.39 5.77
C MET A 119 -14.23 2.41 5.18
N ARG A 120 -13.62 3.27 6.02
CA ARG A 120 -12.61 4.26 5.57
C ARG A 120 -11.39 3.62 4.94
N ALA A 121 -10.97 2.44 5.42
CA ALA A 121 -9.81 1.73 4.89
C ALA A 121 -9.99 1.31 3.42
N PHE A 122 -11.22 1.14 2.94
CA PHE A 122 -11.51 0.78 1.55
C PHE A 122 -11.61 1.98 0.60
N VAL A 123 -11.74 3.20 1.13
CA VAL A 123 -11.83 4.43 0.31
C VAL A 123 -10.42 4.97 0.07
N VAL A 124 -9.95 4.86 -1.16
CA VAL A 124 -8.59 5.23 -1.55
C VAL A 124 -8.56 6.43 -2.48
N LYS A 125 -7.44 7.15 -2.48
CA LYS A 125 -7.20 8.28 -3.38
C LYS A 125 -6.91 7.76 -4.79
N ARG A 126 -7.53 8.36 -5.82
CA ARG A 126 -7.21 8.15 -7.23
C ARG A 126 -7.10 9.51 -7.95
N GLY A 127 -5.88 9.90 -8.26
CA GLY A 127 -5.61 11.25 -8.78
C GLY A 127 -6.10 12.32 -7.80
N SER A 128 -6.95 13.22 -8.27
CA SER A 128 -7.58 14.28 -7.45
C SER A 128 -8.89 13.87 -6.77
N LEU A 129 -9.38 12.67 -7.06
CA LEU A 129 -10.65 12.12 -6.56
C LEU A 129 -10.42 10.86 -5.74
N LYS A 130 -11.47 10.06 -5.54
CA LYS A 130 -11.43 8.84 -4.72
C LYS A 130 -12.03 7.65 -5.48
N THR A 131 -11.68 6.45 -5.03
CA THR A 131 -12.24 5.19 -5.50
C THR A 131 -12.33 4.17 -4.38
N VAL A 132 -12.95 3.03 -4.69
CA VAL A 132 -12.93 1.80 -3.89
C VAL A 132 -12.36 0.70 -4.78
N ILE A 133 -11.35 -0.01 -4.28
CA ILE A 133 -10.72 -1.11 -5.00
C ILE A 133 -11.38 -2.42 -4.59
N ALA A 134 -11.86 -3.20 -5.57
CA ALA A 134 -12.46 -4.50 -5.32
C ALA A 134 -11.45 -5.45 -4.66
N GLY A 135 -11.87 -6.14 -3.59
CA GLY A 135 -11.00 -7.03 -2.84
C GLY A 135 -9.69 -6.36 -2.42
N TYR A 136 -9.78 -5.12 -1.95
CA TYR A 136 -8.62 -4.29 -1.56
C TYR A 136 -7.57 -5.08 -0.76
N PRO A 137 -6.26 -5.00 -1.14
CA PRO A 137 -5.66 -4.17 -2.19
C PRO A 137 -5.43 -4.88 -3.53
N TRP A 138 -6.03 -6.04 -3.77
CA TRP A 138 -5.59 -7.04 -4.76
C TRP A 138 -6.10 -6.80 -6.18
N PHE A 139 -7.33 -6.30 -6.34
CA PHE A 139 -7.94 -6.13 -7.64
C PHE A 139 -7.93 -4.68 -8.11
N LEU A 140 -8.26 -4.50 -9.37
CA LEU A 140 -8.35 -3.20 -9.98
C LEU A 140 -9.66 -2.49 -9.62
N ASP A 141 -9.88 -1.37 -10.26
CA ASP A 141 -10.98 -0.48 -10.08
C ASP A 141 -12.22 -0.98 -10.86
N TRP A 142 -13.04 -1.80 -10.20
CA TRP A 142 -14.24 -2.40 -10.80
C TRP A 142 -15.46 -1.51 -10.62
N GLY A 143 -16.11 -1.15 -11.74
CA GLY A 143 -17.25 -0.25 -11.76
C GLY A 143 -18.46 -0.74 -10.99
N ARG A 144 -18.85 -1.99 -11.23
CA ARG A 144 -19.99 -2.60 -10.53
C ARG A 144 -19.76 -2.65 -9.02
N ASP A 145 -18.62 -3.16 -8.60
CA ASP A 145 -18.28 -3.32 -7.18
C ASP A 145 -18.23 -1.97 -6.49
N ARG A 146 -17.64 -0.98 -7.13
CA ARG A 146 -17.57 0.41 -6.65
C ARG A 146 -18.96 1.03 -6.48
N LEU A 147 -19.84 0.88 -7.47
CA LEU A 147 -21.18 1.46 -7.42
C LEU A 147 -22.03 0.81 -6.32
N ILE A 148 -21.88 -0.51 -6.12
CA ILE A 148 -22.51 -1.21 -5.00
C ILE A 148 -21.95 -0.72 -3.66
N ALA A 149 -20.62 -0.59 -3.54
CA ALA A 149 -19.97 -0.07 -2.34
C ALA A 149 -20.39 1.38 -2.06
N ALA A 150 -20.43 2.24 -3.09
CA ALA A 150 -20.87 3.62 -2.97
C ALA A 150 -22.32 3.73 -2.45
N ARG A 151 -23.20 2.83 -2.86
CA ARG A 151 -24.58 2.76 -2.35
C ARG A 151 -24.61 2.46 -0.84
N GLY A 152 -23.73 1.58 -0.37
CA GLY A 152 -23.59 1.30 1.06
C GLY A 152 -22.98 2.47 1.84
N LEU A 153 -21.90 3.04 1.30
CA LEU A 153 -21.18 4.16 1.92
C LEU A 153 -22.07 5.41 2.08
N VAL A 154 -22.95 5.72 1.14
CA VAL A 154 -23.82 6.90 1.22
C VAL A 154 -24.80 6.87 2.38
N ALA A 155 -25.09 5.70 2.94
CA ALA A 155 -25.92 5.54 4.13
C ALA A 155 -25.27 6.19 5.37
N ALA A 156 -23.95 6.19 5.46
CA ALA A 156 -23.21 6.89 6.49
C ALA A 156 -22.90 8.33 6.04
N ARG A 157 -23.31 9.31 6.84
CA ARG A 157 -23.20 10.74 6.49
C ARG A 157 -21.77 11.18 6.22
N GLU A 158 -20.82 10.61 6.92
CA GLU A 158 -19.40 10.90 6.86
C GLU A 158 -18.79 10.62 5.48
N PHE A 159 -19.37 9.70 4.70
CA PHE A 159 -18.84 9.30 3.38
C PHE A 159 -19.52 9.99 2.20
N ARG A 160 -20.43 10.92 2.41
CA ARG A 160 -21.17 11.55 1.30
C ARG A 160 -20.27 12.25 0.30
N GLU A 161 -19.28 12.99 0.77
CA GLU A 161 -18.30 13.64 -0.12
C GLU A 161 -17.38 12.62 -0.78
N ASP A 162 -17.04 11.54 -0.09
CA ASP A 162 -16.27 10.44 -0.65
C ASP A 162 -17.02 9.74 -1.77
N VAL A 163 -18.29 9.44 -1.56
CA VAL A 163 -19.17 8.84 -2.57
C VAL A 163 -19.31 9.75 -3.78
N LYS A 164 -19.48 11.06 -3.58
CA LYS A 164 -19.50 12.04 -4.67
C LYS A 164 -18.19 12.00 -5.46
N ALA A 165 -17.04 11.98 -4.79
CA ALA A 165 -15.74 11.89 -5.43
C ALA A 165 -15.55 10.57 -6.20
N ILE A 166 -16.05 9.45 -5.66
CA ILE A 166 -16.04 8.13 -6.31
C ILE A 166 -16.87 8.16 -7.61
N LEU A 167 -18.09 8.69 -7.54
CA LEU A 167 -18.98 8.78 -8.71
C LEU A 167 -18.42 9.70 -9.79
N LEU A 168 -17.88 10.86 -9.40
CA LEU A 168 -17.22 11.79 -10.34
C LEU A 168 -15.97 11.17 -10.97
N GLN A 169 -15.18 10.42 -10.23
CA GLN A 169 -14.02 9.71 -10.76
C GLN A 169 -14.45 8.71 -11.83
N PHE A 170 -15.52 7.98 -11.60
CA PHE A 170 -16.02 6.98 -12.52
C PHE A 170 -16.67 7.59 -13.77
N ALA A 171 -17.39 8.69 -13.59
CA ALA A 171 -18.03 9.41 -14.69
C ALA A 171 -17.03 9.93 -15.75
N ARG A 172 -15.75 10.13 -15.37
CA ARG A 172 -14.69 10.54 -16.32
C ARG A 172 -14.40 9.50 -17.40
N PHE A 173 -14.78 8.27 -17.17
CA PHE A 173 -14.57 7.14 -18.08
C PHE A 173 -15.84 6.74 -18.84
N ALA A 174 -16.89 7.56 -18.73
CA ALA A 174 -18.12 7.31 -19.46
C ALA A 174 -17.93 7.66 -20.95
N GLU A 175 -18.19 6.68 -21.83
CA GLU A 175 -18.10 6.82 -23.27
C GLU A 175 -19.36 6.25 -23.94
N HIS A 176 -19.87 6.96 -24.93
CA HIS A 176 -21.04 6.53 -25.73
C HIS A 176 -22.26 6.11 -24.89
N GLY A 177 -22.49 6.77 -23.75
CA GLY A 177 -23.60 6.45 -22.85
C GLY A 177 -23.41 5.23 -21.98
N THR A 178 -22.20 4.64 -21.98
CA THR A 178 -21.82 3.49 -21.13
C THR A 178 -20.69 3.84 -20.20
N ILE A 179 -20.54 3.09 -19.12
CA ILE A 179 -19.46 3.18 -18.16
C ILE A 179 -18.70 1.85 -18.18
N PRO A 180 -17.37 1.85 -18.27
CA PRO A 180 -16.58 0.62 -18.30
C PRO A 180 -16.71 -0.17 -16.99
N ASN A 181 -16.69 -1.50 -17.09
CA ASN A 181 -16.74 -2.33 -15.89
C ASN A 181 -15.39 -2.40 -15.14
N ILE A 182 -14.29 -2.16 -15.82
CA ILE A 182 -12.94 -2.11 -15.24
C ILE A 182 -12.23 -0.86 -15.75
N ILE A 183 -11.49 -0.19 -14.85
CA ILE A 183 -10.62 0.94 -15.19
C ILE A 183 -9.18 0.51 -14.87
N HIS A 184 -8.32 0.56 -15.86
CA HIS A 184 -6.89 0.27 -15.76
C HIS A 184 -6.07 1.48 -15.37
#